data_d42017534572486a6a373679bda66858
#
_entry.id   d42017534572486a6a373679bda66858
#
_cell.length_a   1.000
_cell.length_b   1.000
_cell.length_c   1.000
_cell.angle_alpha   90.00
_cell.angle_beta   90.00
_cell.angle_gamma   90.00
#
_symmetry.space_group_name_H-M   'P 1'
#
loop_
_entity.id
_entity.type
_entity.pdbx_description
1 polymer ?
#
loop_
_entity_poly.entity_id
_entity_poly.type
_entity_poly.pdbx_seq_one_letter_code
_entity_poly.pdbx_strand_id
1 'polypeptide(L)'
;TMIFDGKHIWAYSKEANVYAQTEQVGDLVESIEFAVSELRIKAPLSEIASPDLFASITRDLETAYHLGENVVRGVTSDHLFLRNDYADVQLWVATGDEPLLQRIVIDYREERGQPQFRAQFSNWNMAPKNTREKFTFVPPKDAERIRFYVAAPPSDSNREDAK
;
A
#
# COMPACT_ATOMS: atom_id res chain seq x y z
N THR A 1 10.50 -0.16 7.88
CA THR A 1 10.91 -0.48 6.50
C THR A 1 10.52 -1.90 6.18
N MET A 2 9.97 -2.10 4.98
CA MET A 2 9.76 -3.45 4.42
C MET A 2 10.61 -3.60 3.17
N ILE A 3 11.17 -4.77 2.97
CA ILE A 3 11.99 -5.11 1.81
C ILE A 3 11.56 -6.50 1.34
N PHE A 4 11.41 -6.63 0.03
CA PHE A 4 11.14 -7.88 -0.64
C PHE A 4 12.28 -8.17 -1.62
N ASP A 5 12.91 -9.33 -1.49
CA ASP A 5 14.10 -9.73 -2.26
C ASP A 5 13.83 -10.80 -3.33
N GLY A 6 12.54 -11.14 -3.55
CA GLY A 6 12.10 -12.20 -4.46
C GLY A 6 12.00 -13.58 -3.81
N LYS A 7 12.38 -13.72 -2.54
CA LYS A 7 12.31 -14.96 -1.77
C LYS A 7 11.79 -14.77 -0.35
N HIS A 8 12.02 -13.58 0.21
CA HIS A 8 11.66 -13.27 1.59
C HIS A 8 11.06 -11.89 1.69
N ILE A 9 10.13 -11.73 2.62
CA ILE A 9 9.69 -10.44 3.12
C ILE A 9 10.43 -10.17 4.42
N TRP A 10 11.08 -9.01 4.46
CA TRP A 10 11.76 -8.48 5.63
C TRP A 10 10.99 -7.27 6.15
N ALA A 11 10.77 -7.21 7.45
CA ALA A 11 10.29 -6.02 8.13
C ALA A 11 11.32 -5.59 9.18
N TYR A 12 11.68 -4.31 9.18
CA TYR A 12 12.63 -3.74 10.13
C TYR A 12 12.06 -2.48 10.79
N SER A 13 12.03 -2.46 12.10
CA SER A 13 11.76 -1.28 12.91
C SER A 13 13.09 -0.69 13.40
N LYS A 14 13.43 0.50 12.88
CA LYS A 14 14.64 1.20 13.32
C LYS A 14 14.51 1.69 14.77
N GLU A 15 13.30 2.09 15.16
CA GLU A 15 13.03 2.61 16.50
C GLU A 15 13.20 1.54 17.58
N ALA A 16 12.63 0.36 17.35
CA ALA A 16 12.73 -0.77 18.28
C ALA A 16 13.99 -1.61 18.07
N ASN A 17 14.76 -1.38 17.00
CA ASN A 17 15.91 -2.15 16.55
C ASN A 17 15.61 -3.66 16.45
N VAL A 18 14.45 -3.99 15.88
CA VAL A 18 14.01 -5.38 15.67
C VAL A 18 13.71 -5.64 14.22
N TYR A 19 13.86 -6.89 13.78
CA TYR A 19 13.47 -7.31 12.44
C TYR A 19 12.72 -8.63 12.46
N ALA A 20 11.85 -8.81 11.47
CA ALA A 20 11.18 -10.07 11.17
C ALA A 20 11.46 -10.48 9.74
N GLN A 21 11.44 -11.77 9.48
CA GLN A 21 11.60 -12.38 8.17
C GLN A 21 10.63 -13.52 7.99
N THR A 22 10.02 -13.61 6.82
CA THR A 22 9.26 -14.77 6.38
C THR A 22 9.64 -15.14 4.95
N GLU A 23 9.54 -16.41 4.62
CA GLU A 23 9.69 -16.86 3.24
C GLU A 23 8.44 -16.49 2.45
N GLN A 24 8.65 -15.89 1.29
CA GLN A 24 7.63 -15.58 0.31
C GLN A 24 8.30 -15.54 -1.07
N VAL A 25 8.10 -16.60 -1.83
CA VAL A 25 8.60 -16.69 -3.21
C VAL A 25 7.49 -16.20 -4.14
N GLY A 26 7.83 -15.30 -5.05
CA GLY A 26 6.87 -14.77 -5.99
C GLY A 26 7.26 -13.40 -6.55
N ASP A 27 6.32 -12.75 -7.20
CA ASP A 27 6.50 -11.39 -7.66
C ASP A 27 6.10 -10.34 -6.57
N LEU A 28 6.17 -9.06 -6.93
CA LEU A 28 5.84 -7.98 -5.99
C LEU A 28 4.36 -8.00 -5.59
N VAL A 29 3.47 -8.30 -6.53
CA VAL A 29 2.00 -8.31 -6.28
C VAL A 29 1.65 -9.42 -5.31
N GLU A 30 2.10 -10.65 -5.58
CA GLU A 30 1.92 -11.82 -4.70
C GLU A 30 2.48 -11.56 -3.30
N SER A 31 3.61 -10.84 -3.22
CA SER A 31 4.24 -10.52 -1.93
C SER A 31 3.46 -9.46 -1.14
N ILE A 32 2.86 -8.49 -1.82
CA ILE A 32 1.98 -7.50 -1.20
C ILE A 32 0.69 -8.19 -0.74
N GLU A 33 0.09 -9.04 -1.57
CA GLU A 33 -1.10 -9.81 -1.20
C GLU A 33 -0.85 -10.68 0.04
N PHE A 34 0.27 -11.39 0.09
CA PHE A 34 0.68 -12.17 1.25
C PHE A 34 0.88 -11.28 2.49
N ALA A 35 1.53 -10.13 2.35
CA ALA A 35 1.73 -9.20 3.47
C ALA A 35 0.40 -8.68 4.03
N VAL A 36 -0.57 -8.42 3.17
CA VAL A 36 -1.90 -7.94 3.58
C VAL A 36 -2.75 -9.07 4.18
N SER A 37 -2.84 -10.22 3.51
CA SER A 37 -3.74 -11.32 3.89
C SER A 37 -3.21 -12.12 5.09
N GLU A 38 -1.93 -12.50 5.06
CA GLU A 38 -1.34 -13.40 6.06
C GLU A 38 -0.67 -12.64 7.20
N LEU A 39 0.09 -11.58 6.88
CA LEU A 39 0.80 -10.81 7.90
C LEU A 39 -0.03 -9.68 8.48
N ARG A 40 -1.24 -9.43 7.94
CA ARG A 40 -2.16 -8.37 8.36
C ARG A 40 -1.53 -6.97 8.33
N ILE A 41 -0.62 -6.76 7.41
CA ILE A 41 0.04 -5.46 7.21
C ILE A 41 -0.84 -4.60 6.32
N LYS A 42 -1.19 -3.40 6.79
CA LYS A 42 -1.91 -2.44 5.96
C LYS A 42 -1.00 -1.89 4.86
N ALA A 43 -1.40 -2.04 3.61
CA ALA A 43 -0.67 -1.55 2.44
C ALA A 43 -1.58 -0.63 1.59
N PRO A 44 -1.87 0.60 2.05
CA PRO A 44 -2.86 1.50 1.42
C PRO A 44 -2.49 1.95 -0.01
N LEU A 45 -1.30 1.66 -0.49
CA LEU A 45 -0.83 1.97 -1.84
C LEU A 45 -0.50 0.70 -2.64
N SER A 46 -1.05 -0.44 -2.24
CA SER A 46 -0.81 -1.72 -2.94
C SER A 46 -1.21 -1.66 -4.41
N GLU A 47 -2.29 -0.95 -4.72
CA GLU A 47 -2.78 -0.78 -6.10
C GLU A 47 -1.75 -0.08 -7.01
N ILE A 48 -0.93 0.83 -6.47
CA ILE A 48 0.13 1.52 -7.24
C ILE A 48 1.22 0.54 -7.71
N ALA A 49 1.41 -0.55 -6.98
CA ALA A 49 2.37 -1.61 -7.37
C ALA A 49 1.80 -2.58 -8.41
N SER A 50 0.52 -2.47 -8.77
CA SER A 50 -0.11 -3.31 -9.79
C SER A 50 0.53 -3.05 -11.17
N PRO A 51 0.81 -4.10 -11.96
CA PRO A 51 1.23 -3.96 -13.36
C PRO A 51 0.20 -3.22 -14.23
N ASP A 52 -1.08 -3.33 -13.87
CA ASP A 52 -2.18 -2.57 -14.47
C ASP A 52 -2.84 -1.71 -13.39
N LEU A 53 -2.24 -0.55 -13.16
CA LEU A 53 -2.73 0.43 -12.19
C LEU A 53 -4.16 0.88 -12.51
N PHE A 54 -4.46 1.11 -13.80
CA PHE A 54 -5.78 1.59 -14.22
C PHE A 54 -6.86 0.57 -13.87
N ALA A 55 -6.69 -0.69 -14.25
CA ALA A 55 -7.63 -1.75 -13.91
C ALA A 55 -7.76 -1.94 -12.39
N SER A 56 -6.66 -1.78 -11.65
CA SER A 56 -6.65 -1.93 -10.18
C SER A 56 -7.47 -0.84 -9.49
N ILE A 57 -7.28 0.43 -9.85
CA ILE A 57 -7.99 1.56 -9.21
C ILE A 57 -9.43 1.74 -9.71
N THR A 58 -9.78 1.16 -10.88
CA THR A 58 -11.15 1.23 -11.44
C THR A 58 -11.95 -0.04 -11.20
N ARG A 59 -11.39 -1.02 -10.50
CA ARG A 59 -12.12 -2.23 -10.11
C ARG A 59 -13.30 -1.85 -9.22
N ASP A 60 -14.47 -2.39 -9.53
CA ASP A 60 -15.73 -2.16 -8.80
C ASP A 60 -16.07 -0.66 -8.65
N LEU A 61 -15.75 0.12 -9.69
CA LEU A 61 -15.98 1.56 -9.72
C LEU A 61 -17.48 1.87 -9.85
N GLU A 62 -18.04 2.49 -8.82
CA GLU A 62 -19.44 2.97 -8.82
C GLU A 62 -19.56 4.34 -9.47
N THR A 63 -18.61 5.22 -9.19
CA THR A 63 -18.68 6.62 -9.59
C THR A 63 -17.30 7.20 -9.84
N ALA A 64 -17.19 7.99 -10.91
CA ALA A 64 -15.99 8.76 -11.22
C ALA A 64 -16.35 10.20 -11.62
N TYR A 65 -15.64 11.18 -11.09
CA TYR A 65 -15.79 12.60 -11.44
C TYR A 65 -14.42 13.23 -11.69
N HIS A 66 -14.36 14.08 -12.71
CA HIS A 66 -13.31 15.07 -12.85
C HIS A 66 -13.76 16.35 -12.14
N LEU A 67 -13.10 16.71 -11.05
CA LEU A 67 -13.43 17.85 -10.20
C LEU A 67 -12.77 19.17 -10.64
N GLY A 68 -12.14 19.16 -11.81
CA GLY A 68 -11.40 20.30 -12.35
C GLY A 68 -9.92 20.28 -12.00
N GLU A 69 -9.22 21.36 -12.38
CA GLU A 69 -7.79 21.51 -12.13
C GLU A 69 -7.51 22.14 -10.77
N ASN A 70 -6.46 21.66 -10.12
CA ASN A 70 -5.94 22.20 -8.87
C ASN A 70 -4.42 22.32 -8.93
N VAL A 71 -3.84 23.16 -8.07
CA VAL A 71 -2.39 23.27 -7.96
C VAL A 71 -1.91 22.51 -6.71
N VAL A 72 -1.05 21.51 -6.91
CA VAL A 72 -0.42 20.74 -5.84
C VAL A 72 1.08 21.04 -5.84
N ARG A 73 1.58 21.76 -4.83
CA ARG A 73 2.99 22.17 -4.72
C ARG A 73 3.54 22.87 -5.98
N GLY A 74 2.73 23.71 -6.60
CA GLY A 74 3.13 24.43 -7.81
C GLY A 74 2.95 23.65 -9.12
N VAL A 75 2.43 22.41 -9.06
CA VAL A 75 2.14 21.60 -10.24
C VAL A 75 0.63 21.62 -10.50
N THR A 76 0.23 22.09 -11.69
CA THR A 76 -1.17 22.00 -12.14
C THR A 76 -1.54 20.53 -12.33
N SER A 77 -2.65 20.12 -11.75
CA SER A 77 -3.05 18.72 -11.70
C SER A 77 -4.55 18.58 -11.88
N ASP A 78 -4.97 17.59 -12.65
CA ASP A 78 -6.36 17.15 -12.69
C ASP A 78 -6.75 16.51 -11.38
N HIS A 79 -7.85 16.96 -10.78
CA HIS A 79 -8.43 16.40 -9.57
C HIS A 79 -9.52 15.42 -9.94
N LEU A 80 -9.28 14.14 -9.66
CA LEU A 80 -10.21 13.05 -9.92
C LEU A 80 -10.77 12.54 -8.60
N PHE A 81 -12.06 12.21 -8.60
CA PHE A 81 -12.75 11.52 -7.52
C PHE A 81 -13.27 10.18 -8.04
N LEU A 82 -12.98 9.12 -7.32
CA LEU A 82 -13.39 7.75 -7.62
C LEU A 82 -14.07 7.17 -6.37
N ARG A 83 -15.18 6.47 -6.55
CA ARG A 83 -15.88 5.74 -5.49
C ARG A 83 -16.05 4.28 -5.88
N ASN A 84 -15.73 3.40 -4.98
CA ASN A 84 -16.06 1.97 -5.05
C ASN A 84 -16.77 1.53 -3.75
N ASP A 85 -17.10 0.25 -3.62
CA ASP A 85 -17.87 -0.28 -2.48
C ASP A 85 -17.25 0.04 -1.11
N TYR A 86 -15.93 0.13 -0.98
CA TYR A 86 -15.22 0.24 0.30
C TYR A 86 -14.53 1.58 0.56
N ALA A 87 -14.24 2.36 -0.49
CA ALA A 87 -13.47 3.61 -0.34
C ALA A 87 -13.88 4.72 -1.31
N ASP A 88 -13.63 5.95 -0.88
CA ASP A 88 -13.56 7.12 -1.74
C ASP A 88 -12.09 7.44 -1.98
N VAL A 89 -11.68 7.55 -3.25
CA VAL A 89 -10.31 7.84 -3.65
C VAL A 89 -10.26 9.16 -4.40
N GLN A 90 -9.37 10.04 -3.98
CA GLN A 90 -9.10 11.29 -4.69
C GLN A 90 -7.66 11.27 -5.20
N LEU A 91 -7.49 11.60 -6.47
CA LEU A 91 -6.20 11.63 -7.16
C LEU A 91 -5.95 13.03 -7.71
N TRP A 92 -4.73 13.51 -7.59
CA TRP A 92 -4.24 14.69 -8.30
C TRP A 92 -3.13 14.24 -9.22
N VAL A 93 -3.39 14.28 -10.53
CA VAL A 93 -2.48 13.84 -11.58
C VAL A 93 -1.99 15.05 -12.35
N ALA A 94 -0.69 15.25 -12.48
CA ALA A 94 -0.13 16.37 -13.20
C ALA A 94 -0.68 16.45 -14.63
N THR A 95 -1.05 17.66 -15.06
CA THR A 95 -1.43 17.93 -16.46
C THR A 95 -0.18 18.01 -17.34
N GLY A 96 -0.33 17.72 -18.64
CA GLY A 96 0.76 17.81 -19.63
C GLY A 96 1.33 16.44 -20.01
N ASP A 97 2.55 16.45 -20.56
CA ASP A 97 3.15 15.28 -21.22
C ASP A 97 3.59 14.18 -20.24
N GLU A 98 3.78 14.50 -18.97
CA GLU A 98 4.15 13.57 -17.90
C GLU A 98 3.07 13.54 -16.81
N PRO A 99 1.99 12.77 -16.98
CA PRO A 99 0.85 12.73 -16.05
C PRO A 99 1.17 11.94 -14.77
N LEU A 100 2.08 12.46 -13.96
CA LEU A 100 2.52 11.82 -12.73
C LEU A 100 1.60 12.17 -11.55
N LEU A 101 1.34 11.17 -10.70
CA LEU A 101 0.55 11.33 -9.48
C LEU A 101 1.26 12.29 -8.51
N GLN A 102 0.56 13.36 -8.10
CA GLN A 102 1.06 14.37 -7.17
C GLN A 102 0.53 14.15 -5.76
N ARG A 103 -0.71 13.68 -5.65
CA ARG A 103 -1.37 13.41 -4.36
C ARG A 103 -2.41 12.32 -4.50
N ILE A 104 -2.58 11.53 -3.45
CA ILE A 104 -3.70 10.62 -3.27
C ILE A 104 -4.29 10.81 -1.88
N VAL A 105 -5.61 10.72 -1.80
CA VAL A 105 -6.37 10.63 -0.54
C VAL A 105 -7.32 9.45 -0.67
N ILE A 106 -7.35 8.58 0.33
CA ILE A 106 -8.23 7.42 0.41
C ILE A 106 -9.02 7.51 1.70
N ASP A 107 -10.34 7.58 1.61
CA ASP A 107 -11.27 7.54 2.74
C ASP A 107 -11.91 6.16 2.80
N TYR A 108 -11.55 5.34 3.80
CA TYR A 108 -12.08 3.98 3.96
C TYR A 108 -13.45 4.02 4.63
N ARG A 109 -14.52 3.99 3.82
CA ARG A 109 -15.90 4.15 4.29
C ARG A 109 -16.40 2.99 5.15
N GLU A 110 -15.96 1.78 4.85
CA GLU A 110 -16.40 0.56 5.53
C GLU A 110 -15.57 0.22 6.79
N GLU A 111 -14.42 0.87 6.99
CA GLU A 111 -13.62 0.66 8.18
C GLU A 111 -14.18 1.45 9.38
N ARG A 112 -14.13 0.84 10.58
CA ARG A 112 -14.56 1.52 11.81
C ARG A 112 -13.76 2.79 12.06
N GLY A 113 -14.47 3.91 12.20
CA GLY A 113 -13.86 5.22 12.39
C GLY A 113 -13.48 5.91 11.08
N GLN A 114 -13.80 5.30 9.94
CA GLN A 114 -13.58 5.84 8.59
C GLN A 114 -12.20 6.50 8.44
N PRO A 115 -11.12 5.74 8.66
CA PRO A 115 -9.78 6.31 8.62
C PRO A 115 -9.47 6.84 7.22
N GLN A 116 -8.69 7.93 7.18
CA GLN A 116 -8.22 8.53 5.95
C GLN A 116 -6.72 8.30 5.79
N PHE A 117 -6.31 7.82 4.61
CA PHE A 117 -4.92 7.80 4.19
C PHE A 117 -4.63 8.96 3.26
N ARG A 118 -3.48 9.61 3.42
CA ARG A 118 -3.00 10.69 2.55
C ARG A 118 -1.56 10.47 2.20
N ALA A 119 -1.24 10.58 0.91
CA ALA A 119 0.14 10.60 0.43
C ALA A 119 0.34 11.74 -0.58
N GLN A 120 1.55 12.27 -0.59
CA GLN A 120 1.97 13.29 -1.53
C GLN A 120 3.30 12.87 -2.13
N PHE A 121 3.41 12.97 -3.45
CA PHE A 121 4.55 12.50 -4.23
C PHE A 121 5.34 13.68 -4.77
N SER A 122 6.63 13.52 -4.89
CA SER A 122 7.53 14.51 -5.49
C SER A 122 8.84 13.84 -5.89
N ASN A 123 9.62 14.52 -6.73
CA ASN A 123 10.93 14.04 -7.17
C ASN A 123 10.86 12.65 -7.83
N TRP A 124 9.89 12.46 -8.71
CA TRP A 124 9.73 11.24 -9.46
C TRP A 124 11.01 10.90 -10.23
N ASN A 125 11.48 9.67 -10.12
CA ASN A 125 12.58 9.14 -10.90
C ASN A 125 12.07 7.98 -11.77
N MET A 126 11.78 8.26 -13.02
CA MET A 126 11.23 7.29 -13.97
C MET A 126 12.30 6.35 -14.57
N ALA A 127 13.58 6.62 -14.32
CA ALA A 127 14.69 5.77 -14.77
C ALA A 127 15.63 5.39 -13.62
N PRO A 128 15.12 4.74 -12.55
CA PRO A 128 15.94 4.39 -11.41
C PRO A 128 16.98 3.32 -11.79
N LYS A 129 18.23 3.50 -11.34
CA LYS A 129 19.22 2.43 -11.39
C LYS A 129 18.89 1.45 -10.27
N ASN A 130 18.25 0.34 -10.62
CA ASN A 130 17.93 -0.72 -9.69
C ASN A 130 19.09 -1.71 -9.60
N THR A 131 19.77 -1.73 -8.46
CA THR A 131 20.80 -2.73 -8.16
C THR A 131 20.27 -3.71 -7.12
N ARG A 132 20.77 -4.93 -7.12
CA ARG A 132 20.34 -5.99 -6.22
C ARG A 132 20.47 -5.58 -4.74
N GLU A 133 21.49 -4.77 -4.43
CA GLU A 133 21.77 -4.31 -3.06
C GLU A 133 20.61 -3.48 -2.48
N LYS A 134 19.86 -2.76 -3.32
CA LYS A 134 18.68 -1.97 -2.87
C LYS A 134 17.54 -2.83 -2.34
N PHE A 135 17.49 -4.09 -2.77
CA PHE A 135 16.46 -5.06 -2.39
C PHE A 135 17.01 -6.14 -1.45
N THR A 136 18.25 -6.00 -0.99
CA THR A 136 18.86 -6.92 -0.03
C THR A 136 18.86 -6.29 1.35
N PHE A 137 18.26 -6.98 2.32
CA PHE A 137 18.31 -6.56 3.72
C PHE A 137 19.41 -7.31 4.47
N VAL A 138 20.29 -6.54 5.11
CA VAL A 138 21.28 -7.07 6.05
C VAL A 138 20.92 -6.50 7.42
N PRO A 139 20.48 -7.35 8.37
CA PRO A 139 20.15 -6.88 9.71
C PRO A 139 21.35 -6.18 10.37
N PRO A 140 21.14 -5.06 11.08
CA PRO A 140 22.16 -4.49 11.95
C PRO A 140 22.66 -5.54 12.97
N LYS A 141 23.94 -5.44 13.39
CA LYS A 141 24.56 -6.45 14.26
C LYS A 141 23.88 -6.62 15.62
N ASP A 142 23.26 -5.55 16.10
CA ASP A 142 22.58 -5.44 17.39
C ASP A 142 21.04 -5.50 17.27
N ALA A 143 20.52 -5.75 16.06
CA ALA A 143 19.09 -5.89 15.86
C ALA A 143 18.59 -7.28 16.32
N GLU A 144 17.53 -7.29 17.11
CA GLU A 144 16.90 -8.51 17.57
C GLU A 144 15.97 -9.09 16.50
N ARG A 145 16.02 -10.41 16.28
CA ARG A 145 15.09 -11.10 15.41
C ARG A 145 13.81 -11.44 16.15
N ILE A 146 12.70 -10.99 15.64
CA ILE A 146 11.36 -11.34 16.12
C ILE A 146 10.61 -12.17 15.05
N ARG A 147 9.45 -12.73 15.41
CA ARG A 147 8.55 -13.39 14.46
C ARG A 147 7.42 -12.46 14.07
N PHE A 148 6.92 -12.61 12.85
CA PHE A 148 5.62 -12.04 12.52
C PHE A 148 4.56 -12.68 13.40
N TYR A 149 3.72 -11.87 14.03
CA TYR A 149 2.57 -12.34 14.77
C TYR A 149 1.38 -12.39 13.81
N VAL A 150 0.96 -13.61 13.48
CA VAL A 150 -0.30 -13.82 12.76
C VAL A 150 -1.34 -14.12 13.84
N ALA A 151 -2.24 -13.15 14.08
CA ALA A 151 -3.37 -13.39 15.00
C ALA A 151 -4.22 -14.53 14.42
N ALA A 152 -4.46 -15.56 15.21
CA ALA A 152 -5.42 -16.59 14.83
C ALA A 152 -6.79 -15.93 14.56
N PRO A 153 -7.54 -16.38 13.54
CA PRO A 153 -8.89 -15.89 13.33
C PRO A 153 -9.69 -16.09 14.62
N PRO A 154 -10.60 -15.16 14.98
CA PRO A 154 -11.44 -15.31 16.16
C PRO A 154 -12.14 -16.66 16.06
N SER A 155 -11.97 -17.51 17.07
CA SER A 155 -12.66 -18.79 17.16
C SER A 155 -14.17 -18.51 17.25
N ASP A 156 -14.97 -19.10 16.36
CA ASP A 156 -16.44 -19.04 16.32
C ASP A 156 -17.11 -19.72 17.55
N SER A 157 -16.57 -19.54 18.75
CA SER A 157 -17.04 -20.19 19.96
C SER A 157 -18.26 -19.55 20.65
N ASN A 158 -19.01 -18.67 19.96
CA ASN A 158 -20.21 -18.03 20.53
C ASN A 158 -21.49 -18.22 19.68
N ARG A 159 -21.68 -19.39 19.04
CA ARG A 159 -22.95 -19.69 18.34
C ARG A 159 -23.75 -20.86 18.91
N GLU A 160 -23.45 -21.37 20.10
CA GLU A 160 -24.18 -22.53 20.64
C GLU A 160 -25.00 -22.32 21.92
N ASP A 161 -25.16 -21.09 22.43
CA ASP A 161 -26.03 -20.86 23.62
C ASP A 161 -27.17 -19.85 23.34
N ALA A 162 -27.97 -20.13 22.29
CA ALA A 162 -29.28 -19.50 22.13
C ALA A 162 -30.30 -20.51 21.56
N LYS A 163 -30.70 -21.44 22.42
CA LYS A 163 -31.96 -22.17 22.27
C LYS A 163 -32.79 -22.07 23.56
#